data_089653462faae1099b8cf0e801455b4f
#
_entry.id   089653462faae1099b8cf0e801455b4f
#
_cell.length_a   1.000
_cell.length_b   1.000
_cell.length_c   1.000
_cell.angle_alpha   90.00
_cell.angle_beta   90.00
_cell.angle_gamma   90.00
#
_symmetry.space_group_name_H-M   'P 1'
#
loop_
_entity.id
_entity.type
_entity.pdbx_description
1 polymer ?
#
loop_
_entity_poly.entity_id
_entity_poly.type
_entity_poly.pdbx_seq_one_letter_code
_entity_poly.pdbx_strand_id
1 'polypeptide(L)'
;MIWTSKISPLIKDVELRKPPVIVKVNKFTEESAKRFHVEMAQAHNSGQKVIPIVIDSYGGQVYALMSMISAIESSDLPVATIVEGKAMSCGAVLLTFGEQ
;
A
#
# COMPACT_ATOMS: atom_id res chain seq x y z
N MET A 1 -7.99 12.69 -20.20
CA MET A 1 -9.32 12.53 -20.83
C MET A 1 -9.86 13.87 -21.18
N ILE A 2 -10.19 14.00 -22.44
CA ILE A 2 -10.59 15.30 -22.95
C ILE A 2 -11.95 15.74 -22.43
N TRP A 3 -12.85 14.80 -22.22
CA TRP A 3 -14.20 15.12 -21.79
C TRP A 3 -14.21 15.76 -20.39
N THR A 4 -13.28 15.38 -19.54
CA THR A 4 -13.25 15.89 -18.17
C THR A 4 -12.99 17.38 -18.10
N SER A 5 -12.22 17.91 -19.02
CA SER A 5 -11.89 19.33 -19.03
C SER A 5 -13.11 20.23 -19.28
N LYS A 6 -14.16 19.64 -19.84
CA LYS A 6 -15.39 20.40 -20.15
C LYS A 6 -16.46 20.28 -19.10
N ILE A 7 -16.26 19.46 -18.08
CA ILE A 7 -17.32 19.16 -17.12
C ILE A 7 -17.23 20.07 -15.91
N SER A 8 -16.14 19.99 -15.18
CA SER A 8 -15.97 20.82 -14.01
C SER A 8 -14.52 20.80 -13.57
N PRO A 9 -14.08 21.85 -12.88
CA PRO A 9 -12.74 21.86 -12.30
C PRO A 9 -12.52 20.72 -11.32
N LEU A 10 -13.55 20.33 -10.58
CA LEU A 10 -13.41 19.23 -9.63
C LEU A 10 -13.09 17.92 -10.32
N ILE A 11 -13.79 17.63 -11.39
CA ILE A 11 -13.54 16.40 -12.14
C ILE A 11 -12.18 16.46 -12.81
N LYS A 12 -11.81 17.62 -13.31
CA LYS A 12 -10.50 17.81 -13.91
C LYS A 12 -9.38 17.54 -12.90
N ASP A 13 -9.56 18.01 -11.67
CA ASP A 13 -8.57 17.77 -10.63
C ASP A 13 -8.45 16.30 -10.29
N VAL A 14 -9.58 15.59 -10.24
CA VAL A 14 -9.56 14.15 -10.02
C VAL A 14 -8.83 13.44 -11.16
N GLU A 15 -9.08 13.88 -12.38
CA GLU A 15 -8.43 13.29 -13.55
C GLU A 15 -6.92 13.47 -13.51
N LEU A 16 -6.44 14.60 -12.98
CA LEU A 16 -5.02 14.90 -12.94
C LEU A 16 -4.30 14.23 -11.78
N ARG A 17 -5.03 13.65 -10.84
CA ARG A 17 -4.40 12.94 -9.73
C ARG A 17 -3.69 11.71 -10.23
N LYS A 18 -2.62 11.38 -9.54
CA LYS A 18 -1.89 10.15 -9.82
C LYS A 18 -2.78 8.96 -9.54
N PRO A 19 -2.62 7.87 -10.29
CA PRO A 19 -3.35 6.64 -9.99
C PRO A 19 -3.07 6.19 -8.55
N PRO A 20 -4.03 5.55 -7.89
CA PRO A 20 -3.80 5.04 -6.54
C PRO A 20 -2.66 4.04 -6.52
N VAL A 21 -1.83 4.12 -5.50
CA VAL A 21 -0.73 3.19 -5.31
C VAL A 21 -1.24 2.00 -4.52
N ILE A 22 -0.99 0.81 -5.04
CA ILE A 22 -1.29 -0.44 -4.35
C ILE A 22 0.04 -1.05 -3.95
N VAL A 23 0.21 -1.27 -2.64
CA VAL A 23 1.44 -1.85 -2.12
C VAL A 23 1.30 -3.36 -2.14
N LYS A 24 2.22 -4.04 -2.83
CA LYS A 24 2.16 -5.49 -2.95
C LYS A 24 3.29 -6.13 -2.16
N VAL A 25 2.96 -7.19 -1.42
CA VAL A 25 3.91 -7.91 -0.60
C VAL A 25 3.88 -9.39 -0.97
N ASN A 26 4.94 -9.86 -1.62
CA ASN A 26 5.10 -11.29 -1.95
C ASN A 26 6.19 -11.94 -1.12
N LYS A 27 7.16 -11.18 -0.68
CA LYS A 27 8.30 -11.70 0.06
C LYS A 27 8.62 -10.79 1.22
N PHE A 28 9.29 -11.35 2.22
CA PHE A 28 9.78 -10.59 3.36
C PHE A 28 11.30 -10.68 3.37
N THR A 29 11.91 -9.76 2.64
CA THR A 29 13.36 -9.65 2.47
C THR A 29 13.76 -8.20 2.66
N GLU A 30 15.05 -7.94 2.76
CA GLU A 30 15.54 -6.57 2.84
C GLU A 30 15.10 -5.74 1.64
N GLU A 31 15.18 -6.32 0.45
CA GLU A 31 14.77 -5.62 -0.76
C GLU A 31 13.28 -5.31 -0.78
N SER A 32 12.46 -6.29 -0.39
CA SER A 32 11.02 -6.07 -0.38
C SER A 32 10.62 -5.05 0.68
N ALA A 33 11.33 -5.00 1.81
CA ALA A 33 11.08 -3.99 2.82
C ALA A 33 11.40 -2.59 2.30
N LYS A 34 12.51 -2.44 1.60
CA LYS A 34 12.87 -1.14 1.00
C LYS A 34 11.83 -0.71 -0.02
N ARG A 35 11.41 -1.62 -0.88
CA ARG A 35 10.36 -1.33 -1.87
C ARG A 35 9.05 -0.94 -1.18
N PHE A 36 8.72 -1.64 -0.10
CA PHE A 36 7.52 -1.33 0.67
C PHE A 36 7.53 0.11 1.17
N HIS A 37 8.66 0.55 1.74
CA HIS A 37 8.79 1.93 2.21
C HIS A 37 8.64 2.94 1.08
N VAL A 38 9.21 2.65 -0.07
CA VAL A 38 9.09 3.54 -1.23
C VAL A 38 7.64 3.62 -1.69
N GLU A 39 6.96 2.49 -1.78
CA GLU A 39 5.57 2.45 -2.21
C GLU A 39 4.65 3.13 -1.21
N MET A 40 4.92 2.98 0.08
CA MET A 40 4.17 3.69 1.11
C MET A 40 4.32 5.20 0.95
N ALA A 41 5.52 5.67 0.69
CA ALA A 41 5.76 7.10 0.47
C ALA A 41 5.04 7.59 -0.78
N GLN A 42 5.07 6.81 -1.85
CA GLN A 42 4.34 7.15 -3.07
C GLN A 42 2.84 7.23 -2.82
N ALA A 43 2.30 6.34 -2.01
CA ALA A 43 0.88 6.35 -1.68
C ALA A 43 0.50 7.60 -0.91
N HIS A 44 1.36 8.05 0.02
CA HIS A 44 1.10 9.28 0.75
C HIS A 44 1.11 10.51 -0.16
N ASN A 45 1.88 10.46 -1.25
CA ASN A 45 1.99 11.58 -2.18
C ASN A 45 0.98 11.52 -3.32
N SER A 46 0.15 10.48 -3.37
CA SER A 46 -0.79 10.30 -4.47
C SER A 46 -2.09 11.07 -4.29
N GLY A 47 -2.40 11.48 -3.08
CA GLY A 47 -3.69 12.08 -2.75
C GLY A 47 -4.76 11.07 -2.41
N GLN A 48 -4.45 9.78 -2.39
CA GLN A 48 -5.41 8.76 -2.00
C GLN A 48 -5.68 8.81 -0.51
N LYS A 49 -6.83 8.30 -0.09
CA LYS A 49 -7.27 8.38 1.30
C LYS A 49 -7.00 7.12 2.09
N VAL A 50 -6.69 6.03 1.42
CA VAL A 50 -6.40 4.74 2.05
C VAL A 50 -5.31 4.07 1.24
N ILE A 51 -4.48 3.28 1.93
CA ILE A 51 -3.40 2.55 1.27
C ILE A 51 -3.74 1.07 1.27
N PRO A 52 -4.06 0.49 0.12
CA PRO A 52 -4.29 -0.96 0.04
C PRO A 52 -2.96 -1.69 0.00
N ILE A 53 -2.81 -2.68 0.87
CA ILE A 53 -1.65 -3.56 0.89
C ILE A 53 -2.13 -4.95 0.53
N VAL A 54 -1.70 -5.44 -0.62
CA VAL A 54 -2.09 -6.75 -1.11
C VAL A 54 -1.00 -7.75 -0.75
N ILE A 55 -1.38 -8.78 -0.04
CA ILE A 55 -0.45 -9.79 0.48
C ILE A 55 -0.69 -11.11 -0.25
N ASP A 56 0.39 -11.64 -0.82
CA ASP A 56 0.40 -12.96 -1.42
C ASP A 56 1.77 -13.55 -1.14
N SER A 57 1.94 -14.18 0.03
CA SER A 57 3.27 -14.53 0.49
C SER A 57 3.27 -15.76 1.38
N TYR A 58 4.32 -16.58 1.24
CA TYR A 58 4.61 -17.66 2.16
C TYR A 58 5.29 -17.16 3.44
N GLY A 59 5.74 -15.91 3.47
CA GLY A 59 6.46 -15.35 4.60
C GLY A 59 7.88 -14.97 4.24
N GLY A 60 8.77 -15.01 5.21
CA GLY A 60 10.16 -14.66 5.02
C GLY A 60 10.84 -14.23 6.31
N GLN A 61 11.63 -13.18 6.24
CA GLN A 61 12.46 -12.74 7.35
C GLN A 61 11.71 -11.80 8.28
N VAL A 62 11.85 -12.05 9.58
CA VAL A 62 11.11 -11.29 10.59
C VAL A 62 11.52 -9.82 10.62
N TYR A 63 12.80 -9.51 10.39
CA TYR A 63 13.21 -8.11 10.41
C TYR A 63 12.55 -7.30 9.28
N ALA A 64 12.32 -7.93 8.14
CA ALA A 64 11.62 -7.26 7.04
C ALA A 64 10.16 -6.99 7.44
N LEU A 65 9.52 -7.94 8.10
CA LEU A 65 8.19 -7.75 8.63
C LEU A 65 8.15 -6.58 9.62
N MET A 66 9.11 -6.52 10.54
CA MET A 66 9.15 -5.45 11.52
C MET A 66 9.32 -4.08 10.86
N SER A 67 10.13 -4.02 9.82
CA SER A 67 10.32 -2.79 9.04
C SER A 67 9.01 -2.34 8.38
N MET A 68 8.28 -3.29 7.80
CA MET A 68 6.99 -2.98 7.17
C MET A 68 5.94 -2.53 8.19
N ILE A 69 5.89 -3.20 9.35
CA ILE A 69 4.98 -2.81 10.42
C ILE A 69 5.28 -1.39 10.88
N SER A 70 6.55 -1.06 11.01
CA SER A 70 6.95 0.29 11.40
C SER A 70 6.45 1.34 10.41
N ALA A 71 6.52 1.02 9.12
CA ALA A 71 6.00 1.93 8.08
C ALA A 71 4.48 2.11 8.20
N ILE A 72 3.76 1.02 8.48
CA ILE A 72 2.31 1.10 8.64
C ILE A 72 1.95 1.94 9.86
N GLU A 73 2.64 1.71 10.98
CA GLU A 73 2.32 2.41 12.22
C GLU A 73 2.66 3.89 12.16
N SER A 74 3.61 4.29 11.32
CA SER A 74 3.94 5.69 11.13
C SER A 74 3.14 6.35 10.01
N SER A 75 2.24 5.62 9.37
CA SER A 75 1.43 6.15 8.27
C SER A 75 0.36 7.11 8.79
N ASP A 76 0.19 8.23 8.10
CA ASP A 76 -0.90 9.17 8.36
C ASP A 76 -2.20 8.74 7.71
N LEU A 77 -2.15 7.73 6.85
CA LEU A 77 -3.31 7.23 6.15
C LEU A 77 -3.68 5.85 6.66
N PRO A 78 -4.97 5.52 6.71
CA PRO A 78 -5.38 4.18 7.06
C PRO A 78 -4.91 3.17 6.01
N VAL A 79 -4.62 1.98 6.46
CA VAL A 79 -4.11 0.89 5.64
C VAL A 79 -5.15 -0.22 5.59
N ALA A 80 -5.46 -0.70 4.40
CA ALA A 80 -6.34 -1.84 4.21
C ALA A 80 -5.51 -3.01 3.70
N THR A 81 -5.47 -4.09 4.46
CA THR A 81 -4.73 -5.29 4.06
C THR A 81 -5.67 -6.28 3.39
N ILE A 82 -5.21 -6.81 2.27
CA ILE A 82 -6.01 -7.71 1.42
C ILE A 82 -5.16 -8.92 1.08
N VAL A 83 -5.69 -10.11 1.29
CA VAL A 83 -5.01 -11.33 0.89
C VAL A 83 -5.42 -11.68 -0.53
N GLU A 84 -4.42 -11.88 -1.38
CA GLU A 84 -4.63 -12.35 -2.74
C GLU A 84 -3.82 -13.63 -2.90
N GLY A 85 -4.48 -14.76 -2.71
CA GLY A 85 -3.82 -16.04 -2.73
C GLY A 85 -3.53 -16.55 -1.32
N LYS A 86 -2.46 -16.08 -0.69
CA LYS A 86 -2.06 -16.60 0.61
C LYS A 86 -1.37 -15.55 1.48
N ALA A 87 -1.52 -15.70 2.78
CA ALA A 87 -0.79 -14.92 3.76
C ALA A 87 -0.35 -15.87 4.86
N MET A 88 0.92 -16.31 4.81
CA MET A 88 1.47 -17.31 5.72
C MET A 88 2.61 -16.71 6.52
N SER A 89 2.82 -17.20 7.73
CA SER A 89 3.92 -16.77 8.59
C SER A 89 3.94 -15.24 8.73
N CYS A 90 5.00 -14.56 8.29
CA CYS A 90 5.08 -13.10 8.35
C CYS A 90 3.90 -12.43 7.62
N GLY A 91 3.42 -13.04 6.53
CA GLY A 91 2.27 -12.50 5.81
C GLY A 91 1.00 -12.50 6.65
N ALA A 92 0.81 -13.56 7.45
CA ALA A 92 -0.35 -13.63 8.34
C ALA A 92 -0.28 -12.55 9.42
N VAL A 93 0.91 -12.28 9.95
CA VAL A 93 1.09 -11.23 10.95
C VAL A 93 0.83 -9.86 10.32
N LEU A 94 1.40 -9.60 9.15
CA LEU A 94 1.22 -8.31 8.49
C LEU A 94 -0.26 -8.03 8.21
N LEU A 95 -1.01 -9.06 7.83
CA LEU A 95 -2.44 -8.93 7.57
C LEU A 95 -3.18 -8.31 8.74
N THR A 96 -2.77 -8.63 9.96
CA THR A 96 -3.47 -8.14 11.16
C THR A 96 -3.28 -6.66 11.42
N PHE A 97 -2.40 -5.99 10.71
CA PHE A 97 -2.11 -4.58 10.92
C PHE A 97 -2.96 -3.66 10.05
N GLY A 98 -3.83 -4.22 9.22
CA GLY A 98 -4.76 -3.41 8.44
C GLY A 98 -5.97 -3.00 9.28
N GLU A 99 -6.56 -1.87 8.93
CA GLU A 99 -7.81 -1.43 9.53
C GLU A 99 -8.97 -2.10 8.83
N GLN A 100 -10.01 -2.38 9.58
CA GLN A 100 -11.19 -3.04 9.06
C GLN A 100 -12.24 -2.04 8.59
#